data_fb71a446d276c20adeaa0f3f6cabe147
#
_entry.id   fb71a446d276c20adeaa0f3f6cabe147
#
_cell.length_a   1.000
_cell.length_b   1.000
_cell.length_c   1.000
_cell.angle_alpha   90.00
_cell.angle_beta   90.00
_cell.angle_gamma   90.00
#
_symmetry.space_group_name_H-M   'P 1'
#
loop_
_entity.id
_entity.type
_entity.pdbx_description
1 polymer ?
#
loop_
_entity_poly.entity_id
_entity_poly.type
_entity_poly.pdbx_seq_one_letter_code
_entity_poly.pdbx_strand_id
1 'polypeptide(L)'
;MIDMRTMAEEYARAYSDKTRIYFIEKYLSTFNADKGKKTQFMLFPRQKAFLRSIAEHGRSIAIKHRQAGITTTAGAFIACEIALADPESPITVLVIGNTIDLAMQMVTKIREFLFQIPLWFWDFELYKKDMESPINRKSALFKICNTKELILKNGCRVVARSSGPDASRGVGGVTWLIFDEAAFIENGKDVYASALPTVSTGGHVIMISTPNGKDQLYYETYRQAKACLLYTSPS
;
A
#
# COMPACT_ATOMS: atom_id res chain seq x y z
N MET A 1 -5.29 -24.50 17.08
CA MET A 1 -6.02 -23.22 17.26
C MET A 1 -5.10 -22.27 17.98
N ILE A 2 -4.88 -21.06 17.47
CA ILE A 2 -4.09 -20.04 18.17
C ILE A 2 -4.92 -19.53 19.35
N ASP A 3 -4.33 -19.41 20.54
CA ASP A 3 -5.05 -18.90 21.73
C ASP A 3 -5.13 -17.37 21.74
N MET A 4 -6.08 -16.82 22.53
CA MET A 4 -6.34 -15.39 22.59
C MET A 4 -5.14 -14.56 23.07
N ARG A 5 -4.32 -15.11 23.98
CA ARG A 5 -3.14 -14.41 24.49
C ARG A 5 -2.09 -14.26 23.37
N THR A 6 -1.82 -15.34 22.65
CA THR A 6 -0.92 -15.33 21.50
C THR A 6 -1.41 -14.37 20.41
N MET A 7 -2.73 -14.33 20.13
CA MET A 7 -3.31 -13.37 19.18
C MET A 7 -3.08 -11.92 19.62
N ALA A 8 -3.29 -11.61 20.89
CA ALA A 8 -3.08 -10.26 21.43
C ALA A 8 -1.61 -9.84 21.36
N GLU A 9 -0.68 -10.75 21.71
CA GLU A 9 0.76 -10.51 21.61
C GLU A 9 1.19 -10.25 20.16
N GLU A 10 0.69 -11.05 19.23
CA GLU A 10 0.96 -10.90 17.79
C GLU A 10 0.38 -9.59 17.23
N TYR A 11 -0.85 -9.23 17.63
CA TYR A 11 -1.46 -7.97 17.22
C TYR A 11 -0.64 -6.77 17.74
N ALA A 12 -0.28 -6.78 19.02
CA ALA A 12 0.53 -5.74 19.63
C ALA A 12 1.90 -5.59 18.92
N ARG A 13 2.53 -6.71 18.58
CA ARG A 13 3.79 -6.73 17.85
C ARG A 13 3.64 -6.19 16.43
N ALA A 14 2.61 -6.61 15.71
CA ALA A 14 2.31 -6.14 14.37
C ALA A 14 1.98 -4.64 14.35
N TYR A 15 1.24 -4.16 15.35
CA TYR A 15 0.84 -2.77 15.49
C TYR A 15 2.02 -1.86 15.85
N SER A 16 2.92 -2.31 16.72
CA SER A 16 4.10 -1.54 17.15
C SER A 16 5.16 -1.40 16.07
N ASP A 17 5.28 -2.37 15.16
CA ASP A 17 6.21 -2.30 14.02
C ASP A 17 5.65 -1.37 12.93
N LYS A 18 5.94 -0.09 13.01
CA LYS A 18 5.52 0.91 12.02
C LYS A 18 6.06 0.64 10.61
N THR A 19 7.11 -0.16 10.48
CA THR A 19 7.66 -0.55 9.17
C THR A 19 6.87 -1.68 8.50
N ARG A 20 6.02 -2.39 9.24
CA ARG A 20 5.27 -3.57 8.79
C ARG A 20 6.14 -4.73 8.28
N ILE A 21 7.46 -4.66 8.45
CA ILE A 21 8.40 -5.71 7.99
C ILE A 21 8.05 -7.05 8.62
N TYR A 22 7.88 -7.09 9.94
CA TYR A 22 7.50 -8.30 10.65
C TYR A 22 6.19 -8.89 10.14
N PHE A 23 5.17 -8.05 9.96
CA PHE A 23 3.85 -8.49 9.50
C PHE A 23 3.92 -9.10 8.10
N ILE A 24 4.59 -8.39 7.17
CA ILE A 24 4.76 -8.84 5.79
C ILE A 24 5.49 -10.17 5.74
N GLU A 25 6.64 -10.27 6.40
CA GLU A 25 7.47 -11.49 6.37
C GLU A 25 6.80 -12.68 7.06
N LYS A 26 5.92 -12.45 8.03
CA LYS A 26 5.24 -13.55 8.74
C LYS A 26 3.96 -14.03 8.07
N TYR A 27 3.13 -13.12 7.58
CA TYR A 27 1.75 -13.43 7.17
C TYR A 27 1.50 -13.36 5.68
N LEU A 28 2.37 -12.71 4.90
CA LEU A 28 2.16 -12.53 3.48
C LEU A 28 3.04 -13.44 2.62
N SER A 29 2.53 -13.74 1.44
CA SER A 29 3.21 -14.53 0.40
C SER A 29 3.15 -13.79 -0.91
N THR A 30 4.17 -13.96 -1.73
CA THR A 30 4.23 -13.40 -3.08
C THR A 30 4.66 -14.47 -4.08
N PHE A 31 4.38 -14.23 -5.36
CA PHE A 31 4.84 -15.12 -6.41
C PHE A 31 6.36 -15.00 -6.58
N ASN A 32 7.05 -16.12 -6.46
CA ASN A 32 8.48 -16.21 -6.70
C ASN A 32 8.69 -16.79 -8.10
N ALA A 33 9.23 -15.96 -9.01
CA ALA A 33 9.41 -16.34 -10.41
C ALA A 33 10.38 -17.52 -10.57
N ASP A 34 11.45 -17.57 -9.76
CA ASP A 34 12.47 -18.63 -9.84
C ASP A 34 11.91 -20.00 -9.40
N LYS A 35 10.93 -19.97 -8.49
CA LYS A 35 10.29 -21.18 -7.98
C LYS A 35 8.95 -21.51 -8.67
N GLY A 36 8.44 -20.63 -9.53
CA GLY A 36 7.17 -20.77 -10.23
C GLY A 36 5.94 -20.90 -9.30
N LYS A 37 6.04 -20.48 -8.03
CA LYS A 37 4.98 -20.63 -7.03
C LYS A 37 4.96 -19.49 -6.01
N LYS A 38 3.86 -19.37 -5.27
CA LYS A 38 3.79 -18.47 -4.12
C LYS A 38 4.70 -18.99 -2.99
N THR A 39 5.50 -18.09 -2.42
CA THR A 39 6.36 -18.32 -1.28
C THR A 39 6.17 -17.21 -0.26
N GLN A 40 6.56 -17.44 0.98
CA GLN A 40 6.60 -16.41 2.01
C GLN A 40 7.32 -15.17 1.49
N PHE A 41 6.77 -13.98 1.78
CA PHE A 41 7.30 -12.72 1.28
C PHE A 41 8.49 -12.27 2.10
N MET A 42 9.65 -12.88 1.84
CA MET A 42 10.91 -12.44 2.43
C MET A 42 11.40 -11.19 1.71
N LEU A 43 11.51 -10.09 2.47
CA LEU A 43 11.87 -8.78 1.94
C LEU A 43 13.39 -8.65 1.73
N PHE A 44 13.78 -8.17 0.56
CA PHE A 44 15.17 -7.80 0.29
C PHE A 44 15.59 -6.54 1.06
N PRO A 45 16.91 -6.32 1.29
CA PRO A 45 17.40 -5.16 2.04
C PRO A 45 16.85 -3.81 1.53
N ARG A 46 16.76 -3.62 0.20
CA ARG A 46 16.23 -2.40 -0.42
C ARG A 46 14.73 -2.21 -0.15
N GLN A 47 13.96 -3.29 -0.14
CA GLN A 47 12.53 -3.24 0.20
C GLN A 47 12.34 -2.89 1.68
N LYS A 48 13.16 -3.44 2.58
CA LYS A 48 13.15 -3.08 4.01
C LYS A 48 13.53 -1.61 4.22
N ALA A 49 14.53 -1.11 3.49
CA ALA A 49 14.92 0.29 3.53
C ALA A 49 13.78 1.22 3.06
N PHE A 50 13.09 0.85 1.99
CA PHE A 50 11.91 1.56 1.50
C PHE A 50 10.79 1.62 2.54
N LEU A 51 10.47 0.50 3.20
CA LEU A 51 9.45 0.45 4.24
C LEU A 51 9.82 1.32 5.47
N ARG A 52 11.09 1.34 5.87
CA ARG A 52 11.57 2.26 6.93
C ARG A 52 11.38 3.71 6.52
N SER A 53 11.74 4.06 5.28
CA SER A 53 11.53 5.43 4.76
C SER A 53 10.05 5.84 4.81
N ILE A 54 9.13 4.95 4.42
CA ILE A 54 7.68 5.24 4.49
C ILE A 54 7.24 5.44 5.94
N ALA A 55 7.72 4.61 6.86
CA ALA A 55 7.34 4.67 8.27
C ALA A 55 7.85 5.94 8.98
N GLU A 56 9.00 6.47 8.53
CA GLU A 56 9.68 7.62 9.16
C GLU A 56 9.28 8.96 8.54
N HIS A 57 8.81 8.96 7.28
CA HIS A 57 8.60 10.20 6.54
C HIS A 57 7.19 10.27 5.95
N GLY A 58 6.55 11.44 6.05
CA GLY A 58 5.24 11.69 5.45
C GLY A 58 5.25 11.71 3.91
N ARG A 59 6.43 11.85 3.29
CA ARG A 59 6.62 11.83 1.85
C ARG A 59 7.82 10.97 1.50
N SER A 60 7.62 9.97 0.64
CA SER A 60 8.66 9.03 0.21
C SER A 60 8.69 8.90 -1.30
N ILE A 61 9.91 8.85 -1.85
CA ILE A 61 10.13 8.63 -3.28
C ILE A 61 11.08 7.45 -3.48
N ALA A 62 10.72 6.51 -4.35
CA ALA A 62 11.53 5.33 -4.64
C ALA A 62 11.83 5.18 -6.13
N ILE A 63 13.10 5.32 -6.50
CA ILE A 63 13.59 4.91 -7.81
C ILE A 63 13.80 3.40 -7.80
N LYS A 64 13.23 2.72 -8.77
CA LYS A 64 13.36 1.26 -8.92
C LYS A 64 13.83 0.89 -10.31
N HIS A 65 14.52 -0.23 -10.43
CA HIS A 65 14.61 -0.93 -11.69
C HIS A 65 13.35 -1.81 -11.90
N ARG A 66 13.10 -2.23 -13.14
CA ARG A 66 12.01 -3.17 -13.43
C ARG A 66 12.20 -4.44 -12.59
N GLN A 67 11.10 -5.01 -12.11
CA GLN A 67 11.06 -6.23 -11.28
C GLN A 67 11.72 -6.12 -9.89
N ALA A 68 12.05 -4.91 -9.40
CA ALA A 68 12.57 -4.71 -8.04
C ALA A 68 11.59 -5.09 -6.92
N GLY A 69 10.33 -5.33 -7.24
CA GLY A 69 9.29 -5.69 -6.28
C GLY A 69 8.81 -4.53 -5.39
N ILE A 70 9.28 -3.30 -5.59
CA ILE A 70 8.94 -2.14 -4.75
C ILE A 70 7.44 -1.83 -4.78
N THR A 71 6.80 -1.85 -5.97
CA THR A 71 5.34 -1.68 -6.10
C THR A 71 4.58 -2.78 -5.33
N THR A 72 5.06 -4.02 -5.38
CA THR A 72 4.48 -5.13 -4.61
C THR A 72 4.66 -4.94 -3.11
N THR A 73 5.84 -4.47 -2.68
CA THR A 73 6.14 -4.14 -1.28
C THR A 73 5.25 -3.02 -0.76
N ALA A 74 5.04 -1.96 -1.55
CA ALA A 74 4.10 -0.88 -1.21
C ALA A 74 2.67 -1.40 -1.05
N GLY A 75 2.21 -2.28 -1.96
CA GLY A 75 0.89 -2.91 -1.85
C GLY A 75 0.73 -3.78 -0.60
N ALA A 76 1.77 -4.53 -0.23
CA ALA A 76 1.80 -5.32 1.00
C ALA A 76 1.75 -4.41 2.25
N PHE A 77 2.53 -3.33 2.27
CA PHE A 77 2.53 -2.36 3.35
C PHE A 77 1.13 -1.74 3.55
N ILE A 78 0.50 -1.27 2.48
CA ILE A 78 -0.85 -0.70 2.53
C ILE A 78 -1.87 -1.72 3.02
N ALA A 79 -1.77 -2.98 2.62
CA ALA A 79 -2.66 -4.03 3.12
C ALA A 79 -2.52 -4.22 4.63
N CYS A 80 -1.29 -4.15 5.17
CA CYS A 80 -1.04 -4.20 6.61
C CYS A 80 -1.62 -2.96 7.32
N GLU A 81 -1.43 -1.75 6.77
CA GLU A 81 -2.01 -0.52 7.31
C GLU A 81 -3.55 -0.62 7.42
N ILE A 82 -4.20 -1.11 6.37
CA ILE A 82 -5.66 -1.31 6.33
C ILE A 82 -6.12 -2.33 7.37
N ALA A 83 -5.39 -3.42 7.56
CA ALA A 83 -5.75 -4.47 8.51
C ALA A 83 -5.56 -4.04 9.96
N LEU A 84 -4.63 -3.13 10.21
CA LEU A 84 -4.30 -2.60 11.54
C LEU A 84 -4.92 -1.21 11.78
N ALA A 85 -5.77 -0.73 10.86
CA ALA A 85 -6.43 0.56 10.99
C ALA A 85 -7.42 0.56 12.15
N ASP A 86 -7.44 1.65 12.88
CA ASP A 86 -8.48 1.91 13.88
C ASP A 86 -9.83 2.09 13.18
N PRO A 87 -10.87 1.34 13.56
CA PRO A 87 -12.21 1.51 12.98
C PRO A 87 -12.80 2.93 13.13
N GLU A 88 -12.37 3.70 14.15
CA GLU A 88 -12.76 5.09 14.33
C GLU A 88 -11.97 6.06 13.44
N SER A 89 -10.85 5.61 12.88
CA SER A 89 -9.98 6.38 11.98
C SER A 89 -9.66 5.59 10.72
N PRO A 90 -10.65 5.29 9.86
CA PRO A 90 -10.46 4.46 8.69
C PRO A 90 -9.53 5.11 7.66
N ILE A 91 -8.76 4.27 6.97
CA ILE A 91 -7.76 4.68 5.98
C ILE A 91 -8.39 4.82 4.61
N THR A 92 -8.14 5.96 3.94
CA THR A 92 -8.42 6.16 2.52
C THR A 92 -7.13 6.18 1.72
N VAL A 93 -7.03 5.29 0.75
CA VAL A 93 -5.89 5.16 -0.16
C VAL A 93 -6.28 5.58 -1.56
N LEU A 94 -5.59 6.56 -2.13
CA LEU A 94 -5.72 6.95 -3.52
C LEU A 94 -4.48 6.51 -4.31
N VAL A 95 -4.68 5.64 -5.28
CA VAL A 95 -3.64 5.17 -6.19
C VAL A 95 -3.81 5.85 -7.55
N ILE A 96 -2.81 6.61 -7.96
CA ILE A 96 -2.76 7.26 -9.28
C ILE A 96 -1.67 6.58 -10.10
N GLY A 97 -2.06 5.98 -11.20
CA GLY A 97 -1.14 5.40 -12.20
C GLY A 97 -1.08 6.26 -13.45
N ASN A 98 -0.02 6.14 -14.23
CA ASN A 98 0.04 6.74 -15.57
C ASN A 98 -1.18 6.31 -16.42
N THR A 99 -1.58 5.05 -16.28
CA THR A 99 -2.83 4.52 -16.83
C THR A 99 -3.70 3.96 -15.73
N ILE A 100 -5.00 3.87 -15.98
CA ILE A 100 -5.94 3.24 -15.03
C ILE A 100 -5.57 1.77 -14.76
N ASP A 101 -5.05 1.06 -15.76
CA ASP A 101 -4.67 -0.35 -15.62
C ASP A 101 -3.51 -0.54 -14.63
N LEU A 102 -2.52 0.35 -14.62
CA LEU A 102 -1.44 0.32 -13.63
C LEU A 102 -1.97 0.57 -12.21
N ALA A 103 -2.85 1.56 -12.04
CA ALA A 103 -3.49 1.80 -10.76
C ALA A 103 -4.33 0.59 -10.30
N MET A 104 -5.10 -0.02 -11.21
CA MET A 104 -5.89 -1.23 -10.91
C MET A 104 -5.02 -2.44 -10.56
N GLN A 105 -3.83 -2.58 -11.17
CA GLN A 105 -2.88 -3.62 -10.78
C GLN A 105 -2.40 -3.46 -9.34
N MET A 106 -2.13 -2.23 -8.89
CA MET A 106 -1.79 -1.96 -7.50
C MET A 106 -2.94 -2.30 -6.56
N VAL A 107 -4.17 -1.88 -6.87
CA VAL A 107 -5.38 -2.22 -6.09
C VAL A 107 -5.58 -3.73 -6.03
N THR A 108 -5.34 -4.43 -7.13
CA THR A 108 -5.42 -5.91 -7.18
C THR A 108 -4.38 -6.55 -6.24
N LYS A 109 -3.13 -6.06 -6.23
CA LYS A 109 -2.10 -6.55 -5.30
C LYS A 109 -2.50 -6.32 -3.84
N ILE A 110 -2.98 -5.11 -3.51
CA ILE A 110 -3.47 -4.80 -2.15
C ILE A 110 -4.57 -5.79 -1.76
N ARG A 111 -5.56 -6.01 -2.62
CA ARG A 111 -6.65 -6.97 -2.40
C ARG A 111 -6.15 -8.40 -2.15
N GLU A 112 -5.19 -8.86 -2.95
CA GLU A 112 -4.60 -10.20 -2.81
C GLU A 112 -3.89 -10.36 -1.47
N PHE A 113 -3.22 -9.32 -0.96
CA PHE A 113 -2.61 -9.35 0.36
C PHE A 113 -3.66 -9.31 1.48
N LEU A 114 -4.70 -8.48 1.35
CA LEU A 114 -5.80 -8.43 2.32
C LEU A 114 -6.46 -9.81 2.53
N PHE A 115 -6.59 -10.61 1.47
CA PHE A 115 -7.12 -11.98 1.58
C PHE A 115 -6.18 -12.97 2.28
N GLN A 116 -4.89 -12.65 2.41
CA GLN A 116 -3.92 -13.52 3.09
C GLN A 116 -3.87 -13.25 4.59
N ILE A 117 -4.23 -12.05 5.02
CA ILE A 117 -4.18 -11.66 6.42
C ILE A 117 -5.14 -12.53 7.25
N PRO A 118 -4.68 -13.13 8.36
CA PRO A 118 -5.54 -13.95 9.21
C PRO A 118 -6.78 -13.19 9.69
N LEU A 119 -7.94 -13.86 9.71
CA LEU A 119 -9.21 -13.22 10.05
C LEU A 119 -9.24 -12.66 11.46
N TRP A 120 -8.48 -13.20 12.39
CA TRP A 120 -8.42 -12.70 13.76
C TRP A 120 -7.76 -11.30 13.88
N PHE A 121 -7.06 -10.81 12.84
CA PHE A 121 -6.65 -9.41 12.75
C PHE A 121 -7.82 -8.47 12.43
N TRP A 122 -8.88 -9.01 11.83
CA TRP A 122 -10.05 -8.24 11.42
C TRP A 122 -11.15 -8.28 12.47
N ASP A 123 -11.49 -9.49 12.92
CA ASP A 123 -12.59 -9.77 13.82
C ASP A 123 -12.44 -11.20 14.36
N PHE A 124 -12.45 -11.33 15.68
CA PHE A 124 -12.31 -12.62 16.34
C PHE A 124 -13.52 -13.54 16.10
N GLU A 125 -14.72 -12.98 16.01
CA GLU A 125 -15.92 -13.76 15.74
C GLU A 125 -15.94 -14.27 14.29
N LEU A 126 -15.43 -13.50 13.34
CA LEU A 126 -15.22 -13.99 11.97
C LEU A 126 -14.21 -15.13 11.93
N TYR A 127 -13.14 -15.04 12.73
CA TYR A 127 -12.14 -16.11 12.82
C TYR A 127 -12.76 -17.39 13.39
N LYS A 128 -13.55 -17.34 14.45
CA LYS A 128 -14.24 -18.51 15.02
C LYS A 128 -15.16 -19.16 14.00
N LYS A 129 -15.98 -18.35 13.31
CA LYS A 129 -16.87 -18.86 12.26
C LYS A 129 -16.11 -19.56 11.13
N ASP A 130 -14.97 -19.01 10.70
CA ASP A 130 -14.13 -19.62 9.66
C ASP A 130 -13.53 -20.96 10.11
N MET A 131 -13.24 -21.10 11.40
CA MET A 131 -12.76 -22.34 12.00
C MET A 131 -13.84 -23.43 12.07
N GLU A 132 -15.10 -23.05 12.28
CA GLU A 132 -16.24 -23.99 12.28
C GLU A 132 -16.65 -24.37 10.86
N SER A 133 -16.67 -23.39 9.95
CA SER A 133 -17.01 -23.58 8.53
C SER A 133 -16.38 -22.49 7.68
N PRO A 134 -15.61 -22.84 6.63
CA PRO A 134 -14.94 -21.85 5.79
C PRO A 134 -15.89 -20.78 5.28
N ILE A 135 -15.59 -19.50 5.57
CA ILE A 135 -16.40 -18.37 5.16
C ILE A 135 -15.90 -17.75 3.85
N ASN A 136 -16.81 -17.12 3.13
CA ASN A 136 -16.42 -16.32 1.98
C ASN A 136 -15.79 -14.99 2.44
N ARG A 137 -14.46 -14.94 2.43
CA ARG A 137 -13.68 -13.75 2.85
C ARG A 137 -14.05 -12.48 2.10
N LYS A 138 -14.44 -12.58 0.82
CA LYS A 138 -14.86 -11.40 0.04
C LYS A 138 -16.08 -10.75 0.65
N SER A 139 -17.14 -11.51 0.92
CA SER A 139 -18.35 -10.97 1.55
C SER A 139 -18.17 -10.66 3.03
N ALA A 140 -17.23 -11.32 3.71
CA ALA A 140 -16.94 -11.06 5.11
C ALA A 140 -16.22 -9.71 5.33
N LEU A 141 -15.25 -9.37 4.49
CA LEU A 141 -14.37 -8.21 4.67
C LEU A 141 -14.80 -6.97 3.88
N PHE A 142 -15.48 -7.14 2.74
CA PHE A 142 -15.71 -6.05 1.81
C PHE A 142 -17.21 -5.70 1.66
N LYS A 143 -17.49 -4.41 1.51
CA LYS A 143 -18.74 -3.85 0.98
C LYS A 143 -18.66 -3.75 -0.54
N ILE A 144 -17.52 -3.26 -1.07
CA ILE A 144 -17.20 -3.21 -2.50
C ILE A 144 -15.83 -3.84 -2.70
N CYS A 145 -15.74 -4.76 -3.67
CA CYS A 145 -14.50 -5.46 -3.99
C CYS A 145 -14.38 -5.67 -5.50
N ASN A 146 -13.82 -4.69 -6.19
CA ASN A 146 -13.50 -4.75 -7.62
C ASN A 146 -12.07 -4.26 -7.90
N THR A 147 -11.68 -4.12 -9.16
CA THR A 147 -10.32 -3.72 -9.54
C THR A 147 -10.08 -2.22 -9.42
N LYS A 148 -11.14 -1.40 -9.47
CA LYS A 148 -11.03 0.06 -9.38
C LYS A 148 -11.20 0.57 -7.95
N GLU A 149 -11.95 -0.17 -7.13
CA GLU A 149 -12.29 0.28 -5.80
C GLU A 149 -12.48 -0.90 -4.83
N LEU A 150 -11.92 -0.74 -3.65
CA LEU A 150 -12.18 -1.58 -2.49
C LEU A 150 -12.80 -0.71 -1.41
N ILE A 151 -13.93 -1.12 -0.85
CA ILE A 151 -14.49 -0.56 0.37
C ILE A 151 -14.64 -1.70 1.36
N LEU A 152 -13.95 -1.59 2.48
CA LEU A 152 -13.95 -2.60 3.52
C LEU A 152 -15.03 -2.31 4.58
N LYS A 153 -15.40 -3.32 5.35
CA LYS A 153 -16.39 -3.17 6.41
C LYS A 153 -15.88 -2.36 7.60
N ASN A 154 -14.56 -2.33 7.83
CA ASN A 154 -13.93 -1.45 8.82
C ASN A 154 -13.87 0.03 8.37
N GLY A 155 -14.49 0.40 7.24
CA GLY A 155 -14.53 1.77 6.72
C GLY A 155 -13.36 2.13 5.81
N CYS A 156 -12.29 1.35 5.76
CA CYS A 156 -11.16 1.63 4.88
C CYS A 156 -11.55 1.56 3.40
N ARG A 157 -10.92 2.42 2.60
CA ARG A 157 -11.20 2.56 1.16
C ARG A 157 -9.91 2.61 0.35
N VAL A 158 -9.87 1.92 -0.78
CA VAL A 158 -8.78 2.02 -1.76
C VAL A 158 -9.37 2.34 -3.12
N VAL A 159 -8.85 3.35 -3.80
CA VAL A 159 -9.38 3.83 -5.09
C VAL A 159 -8.27 3.92 -6.12
N ALA A 160 -8.48 3.34 -7.30
CA ALA A 160 -7.62 3.50 -8.47
C ALA A 160 -8.09 4.64 -9.36
N ARG A 161 -7.17 5.48 -9.81
CA ARG A 161 -7.41 6.52 -10.81
C ARG A 161 -6.27 6.55 -11.84
N SER A 162 -6.62 6.92 -13.08
CA SER A 162 -5.60 7.35 -14.05
C SER A 162 -5.12 8.76 -13.74
N SER A 163 -3.90 9.07 -14.15
CA SER A 163 -3.39 10.44 -14.08
C SER A 163 -4.23 11.37 -14.97
N GLY A 164 -4.66 12.48 -14.40
CA GLY A 164 -5.43 13.50 -15.09
C GLY A 164 -5.85 14.61 -14.12
N PRO A 165 -6.39 15.75 -14.62
CA PRO A 165 -6.79 16.87 -13.78
C PRO A 165 -7.84 16.50 -12.72
N ASP A 166 -8.62 15.46 -12.99
CA ASP A 166 -9.71 15.00 -12.15
C ASP A 166 -9.36 13.74 -11.32
N ALA A 167 -8.09 13.31 -11.29
CA ALA A 167 -7.66 12.09 -10.63
C ALA A 167 -8.06 12.02 -9.15
N SER A 168 -8.13 13.16 -8.48
CA SER A 168 -8.49 13.26 -7.07
C SER A 168 -9.95 13.62 -6.80
N ARG A 169 -10.74 13.93 -7.83
CA ARG A 169 -12.15 14.34 -7.65
C ARG A 169 -12.99 13.25 -6.98
N GLY A 170 -13.77 13.65 -5.97
CA GLY A 170 -14.64 12.74 -5.22
C GLY A 170 -13.91 11.80 -4.26
N VAL A 171 -12.61 12.02 -4.04
CA VAL A 171 -11.82 11.30 -3.03
C VAL A 171 -11.27 12.31 -2.04
N GLY A 172 -11.89 12.43 -0.87
CA GLY A 172 -11.43 13.30 0.22
C GLY A 172 -10.85 12.48 1.37
N GLY A 173 -10.13 13.15 2.28
CA GLY A 173 -9.58 12.51 3.46
C GLY A 173 -8.54 11.42 3.14
N VAL A 174 -7.74 11.61 2.10
CA VAL A 174 -6.74 10.65 1.66
C VAL A 174 -5.64 10.53 2.71
N THR A 175 -5.49 9.34 3.29
CA THR A 175 -4.41 9.02 4.23
C THR A 175 -3.14 8.61 3.51
N TRP A 176 -3.28 7.88 2.41
CA TRP A 176 -2.16 7.42 1.58
C TRP A 176 -2.40 7.78 0.11
N LEU A 177 -1.59 8.70 -0.42
CA LEU A 177 -1.57 9.04 -1.83
C LEU A 177 -0.38 8.34 -2.50
N ILE A 178 -0.65 7.48 -3.47
CA ILE A 178 0.38 6.66 -4.13
C ILE A 178 0.40 6.98 -5.61
N PHE A 179 1.57 7.38 -6.11
CA PHE A 179 1.85 7.48 -7.54
C PHE A 179 2.70 6.29 -7.98
N ASP A 180 2.14 5.42 -8.81
CA ASP A 180 2.88 4.31 -9.43
C ASP A 180 3.27 4.66 -10.86
N GLU A 181 4.51 4.38 -11.21
CA GLU A 181 5.19 4.83 -12.43
C GLU A 181 5.11 6.36 -12.61
N ALA A 182 5.38 7.08 -11.54
CA ALA A 182 5.22 8.55 -11.44
C ALA A 182 6.03 9.33 -12.48
N ALA A 183 7.18 8.82 -12.93
CA ALA A 183 8.01 9.47 -13.95
C ALA A 183 7.40 9.44 -15.36
N PHE A 184 6.34 8.66 -15.58
CA PHE A 184 5.64 8.54 -16.87
C PHE A 184 4.33 9.33 -16.88
N ILE A 185 3.95 9.97 -15.78
CA ILE A 185 2.72 10.77 -15.70
C ILE A 185 2.91 12.07 -16.47
N GLU A 186 2.15 12.23 -17.55
CA GLU A 186 2.07 13.48 -18.29
C GLU A 186 1.47 14.58 -17.39
N ASN A 187 2.01 15.80 -17.48
CA ASN A 187 1.61 16.93 -16.64
C ASN A 187 1.64 16.59 -15.13
N GLY A 188 2.63 15.78 -14.71
CA GLY A 188 2.73 15.27 -13.34
C GLY A 188 2.67 16.34 -12.26
N LYS A 189 3.17 17.58 -12.54
CA LYS A 189 3.08 18.73 -11.60
C LYS A 189 1.63 19.12 -11.33
N ASP A 190 0.80 19.19 -12.35
CA ASP A 190 -0.61 19.57 -12.23
C ASP A 190 -1.41 18.47 -11.54
N VAL A 191 -1.14 17.21 -11.89
CA VAL A 191 -1.76 16.03 -11.23
C VAL A 191 -1.38 16.01 -9.73
N TYR A 192 -0.11 16.25 -9.40
CA TYR A 192 0.33 16.29 -8.02
C TYR A 192 -0.29 17.47 -7.26
N ALA A 193 -0.28 18.67 -7.85
CA ALA A 193 -0.87 19.89 -7.27
C ALA A 193 -2.37 19.72 -7.01
N SER A 194 -3.10 19.04 -7.90
CA SER A 194 -4.53 18.77 -7.74
C SER A 194 -4.83 17.68 -6.71
N ALA A 195 -3.96 16.69 -6.57
CA ALA A 195 -4.16 15.56 -5.66
C ALA A 195 -3.71 15.87 -4.22
N LEU A 196 -2.66 16.69 -4.04
CA LEU A 196 -2.09 16.98 -2.72
C LEU A 196 -3.10 17.58 -1.71
N PRO A 197 -4.00 18.50 -2.08
CA PRO A 197 -5.00 19.04 -1.15
C PRO A 197 -6.01 18.00 -0.64
N THR A 198 -6.13 16.84 -1.27
CA THR A 198 -7.02 15.76 -0.81
C THR A 198 -6.38 14.94 0.32
N VAL A 199 -5.06 15.06 0.50
CA VAL A 199 -4.34 14.37 1.56
C VAL A 199 -4.68 15.01 2.90
N SER A 200 -5.16 14.19 3.83
CA SER A 200 -5.51 14.63 5.19
C SER A 200 -4.28 15.15 5.95
N THR A 201 -4.52 15.94 6.99
CA THR A 201 -3.44 16.36 7.90
C THR A 201 -2.77 15.11 8.48
N GLY A 202 -1.44 15.03 8.34
CA GLY A 202 -0.68 13.83 8.74
C GLY A 202 -0.72 12.67 7.73
N GLY A 203 -1.36 12.84 6.57
CA GLY A 203 -1.37 11.82 5.51
C GLY A 203 -0.02 11.74 4.78
N HIS A 204 0.14 10.68 4.02
CA HIS A 204 1.40 10.28 3.40
C HIS A 204 1.34 10.30 1.88
N VAL A 205 2.48 10.59 1.25
CA VAL A 205 2.63 10.52 -0.21
C VAL A 205 3.77 9.57 -0.56
N ILE A 206 3.50 8.61 -1.42
CA ILE A 206 4.49 7.65 -1.93
C ILE A 206 4.58 7.81 -3.46
N MET A 207 5.77 8.07 -3.97
CA MET A 207 6.05 8.07 -5.40
C MET A 207 6.98 6.93 -5.76
N ILE A 208 6.57 6.08 -6.69
CA ILE A 208 7.35 4.93 -7.15
C ILE A 208 7.49 5.02 -8.67
N SER A 209 8.70 4.88 -9.18
CA SER A 209 8.90 4.80 -10.65
C SER A 209 10.23 4.17 -11.03
N THR A 210 10.27 3.66 -12.26
CA THR A 210 11.51 3.55 -13.01
C THR A 210 11.88 4.93 -13.56
N PRO A 211 13.19 5.23 -13.80
CA PRO A 211 13.62 6.51 -14.36
C PRO A 211 13.03 6.76 -15.75
N ASN A 212 12.59 7.99 -16.02
CA ASN A 212 12.13 8.43 -17.34
C ASN A 212 12.41 9.93 -17.55
N GLY A 213 13.58 10.25 -18.08
CA GLY A 213 13.99 11.63 -18.35
C GLY A 213 14.32 12.46 -17.10
N LYS A 214 14.62 13.76 -17.33
CA LYS A 214 15.07 14.69 -16.26
C LYS A 214 14.15 15.90 -16.05
N ASP A 215 13.14 16.10 -16.88
CA ASP A 215 12.36 17.33 -16.93
C ASP A 215 10.94 17.22 -16.34
N GLN A 216 10.71 16.19 -15.53
CA GLN A 216 9.38 15.90 -14.98
C GLN A 216 9.35 16.03 -13.46
N LEU A 217 8.14 16.16 -12.89
CA LEU A 217 7.89 16.24 -11.46
C LEU A 217 8.70 15.22 -10.66
N TYR A 218 8.73 13.96 -11.12
CA TYR A 218 9.39 12.88 -10.41
C TYR A 218 10.90 13.13 -10.24
N TYR A 219 11.59 13.59 -11.28
CA TYR A 219 13.02 13.91 -11.22
C TYR A 219 13.30 15.11 -10.33
N GLU A 220 12.49 16.14 -10.41
CA GLU A 220 12.64 17.34 -9.55
C GLU A 220 12.43 16.96 -8.07
N THR A 221 11.37 16.19 -7.77
CA THR A 221 11.09 15.72 -6.42
C THR A 221 12.21 14.82 -5.90
N TYR A 222 12.76 13.95 -6.74
CA TYR A 222 13.92 13.11 -6.39
C TYR A 222 15.14 13.96 -6.06
N ARG A 223 15.46 14.97 -6.88
CA ARG A 223 16.58 15.89 -6.60
C ARG A 223 16.40 16.65 -5.29
N GLN A 224 15.21 17.15 -5.03
CA GLN A 224 14.90 17.84 -3.77
C GLN A 224 15.04 16.88 -2.58
N ALA A 225 14.48 15.69 -2.67
CA ALA A 225 14.60 14.67 -1.63
C ALA A 225 16.06 14.31 -1.33
N LYS A 226 16.89 14.15 -2.37
CA LYS A 226 18.32 13.88 -2.22
C LYS A 226 19.08 15.07 -1.58
N ALA A 227 18.75 16.29 -1.95
CA ALA A 227 19.37 17.48 -1.40
C ALA A 227 18.97 17.74 0.07
N CYS A 228 17.75 17.36 0.46
CA CYS A 228 17.24 17.50 1.83
C CYS A 228 17.52 16.29 2.72
N LEU A 229 18.37 15.34 2.29
CA LEU A 229 18.62 14.06 2.98
C LEU A 229 17.35 13.21 3.17
N LEU A 230 16.27 13.51 2.47
CA LEU A 230 15.13 12.62 2.38
C LEU A 230 15.58 11.35 1.65
N TYR A 231 15.28 10.20 2.23
CA TYR A 231 15.80 8.93 1.75
C TYR A 231 15.42 8.67 0.29
N THR A 232 16.45 8.53 -0.55
CA THR A 232 16.34 7.98 -1.89
C THR A 232 16.95 6.59 -1.85
N SER A 233 16.20 5.57 -2.27
CA SER A 233 16.79 4.23 -2.39
C SER A 233 18.00 4.30 -3.34
N PRO A 234 19.20 3.91 -2.91
CA PRO A 234 20.35 3.88 -3.83
C PRO A 234 20.08 2.89 -4.97
N SER A 235 20.45 3.32 -6.15
CA SER A 235 20.42 2.52 -7.40
C SER A 235 21.30 1.29 -7.31
#